data_548bcf03100a90e06b87507f4c8df833
#
_entry.id   548bcf03100a90e06b87507f4c8df833
#
_cell.length_a   1.000
_cell.length_b   1.000
_cell.length_c   1.000
_cell.angle_alpha   90.00
_cell.angle_beta   90.00
_cell.angle_gamma   90.00
#
_symmetry.space_group_name_H-M   'P 1'
#
loop_
_entity.id
_entity.type
_entity.pdbx_description
1 polymer ?
#
loop_
_entity_poly.entity_id
_entity_poly.type
_entity_poly.pdbx_seq_one_letter_code
_entity_poly.pdbx_strand_id
1 'polypeptide(L)'
;MARTSTKARPLPAFSRDVEMEELAKSCSRHLLGDGPRSASKLLATIPEDTAVDYYGIGGVVEELEKEVAALLGKESALFVPSGTMAQQATLRVHADRRQTRTIAFHPACHLESHEERAYERLHDLFAVPVGPRGEPLSAANLAEVHEAVAALLIELPQRDLGGTLPSWKELVAQVDWARDRGAAVHLDGARLFEAGPFYKKAHRKSLLEIAALFDTVYVSFYKGLGGLAGCCVAGGADVIDELSIWRTRHGGRIFMLWPYAASALTVLHARMPKMAGYYRHAVAISQAVSDIPGIEVLPDPVQSPMMHVRFSVGLDDFRSRVVDIARSDKIWTFSRPFVSEGPRLQRCELGVGDATLEFSPKEIHGLFERLAGSGA
;
A
#
# COMPACT_ATOMS: atom_id res chain seq x y z
N MET A 1 -12.70 32.76 -18.17
CA MET A 1 -11.42 32.15 -17.75
C MET A 1 -11.23 30.89 -18.57
N ALA A 2 -10.20 30.84 -19.42
CA ALA A 2 -9.96 29.72 -20.32
C ALA A 2 -9.54 28.48 -19.52
N ARG A 3 -10.29 27.37 -19.67
CA ARG A 3 -9.88 26.07 -19.16
C ARG A 3 -8.65 25.62 -19.93
N THR A 4 -7.47 25.69 -19.31
CA THR A 4 -6.27 25.05 -19.82
C THR A 4 -6.51 23.53 -19.83
N SER A 5 -6.71 22.99 -21.03
CA SER A 5 -6.74 21.56 -21.27
C SER A 5 -5.36 20.99 -20.94
N THR A 6 -5.17 20.53 -19.72
CA THR A 6 -4.05 19.65 -19.41
C THR A 6 -4.30 18.33 -20.13
N LYS A 7 -3.59 18.10 -21.22
CA LYS A 7 -3.53 16.78 -21.88
C LYS A 7 -3.22 15.74 -20.79
N ALA A 8 -4.07 14.73 -20.66
CA ALA A 8 -3.82 13.58 -19.80
C ALA A 8 -2.41 13.06 -20.11
N ARG A 9 -1.58 12.94 -19.07
CA ARG A 9 -0.26 12.31 -19.21
C ARG A 9 -0.56 10.86 -19.62
N PRO A 10 -0.06 10.38 -20.76
CA PRO A 10 -0.27 8.98 -21.12
C PRO A 10 0.25 8.12 -19.97
N LEU A 11 -0.53 7.12 -19.54
CA LEU A 11 -0.04 6.08 -18.65
C LEU A 11 1.32 5.67 -19.16
N PRO A 12 2.35 5.56 -18.30
CA PRO A 12 3.63 5.06 -18.74
C PRO A 12 3.33 3.72 -19.40
N ALA A 13 3.55 3.65 -20.71
CA ALA A 13 3.42 2.40 -21.43
C ALA A 13 4.25 1.40 -20.62
N PHE A 14 3.61 0.33 -20.11
CA PHE A 14 4.31 -0.83 -19.66
C PHE A 14 4.98 -1.42 -20.91
N SER A 15 6.08 -0.81 -21.32
CA SER A 15 7.00 -1.49 -22.24
C SER A 15 7.51 -2.68 -21.45
N ARG A 16 6.92 -3.84 -21.69
CA ARG A 16 7.43 -5.09 -21.16
C ARG A 16 8.82 -5.23 -21.75
N ASP A 17 9.81 -5.13 -20.90
CA ASP A 17 11.16 -5.53 -21.26
C ASP A 17 11.17 -7.06 -21.25
N VAL A 18 10.86 -7.65 -22.40
CA VAL A 18 10.67 -9.10 -22.56
C VAL A 18 11.93 -9.86 -22.15
N GLU A 19 13.12 -9.31 -22.44
CA GLU A 19 14.38 -9.94 -22.04
C GLU A 19 14.54 -9.98 -20.52
N MET A 20 14.19 -8.90 -19.84
CA MET A 20 14.26 -8.84 -18.37
C MET A 20 13.20 -9.75 -17.72
N GLU A 21 11.99 -9.86 -18.29
CA GLU A 21 10.97 -10.79 -17.81
C GLU A 21 11.42 -12.26 -17.97
N GLU A 22 11.98 -12.64 -19.10
CA GLU A 22 12.49 -14.00 -19.32
C GLU A 22 13.68 -14.30 -18.42
N LEU A 23 14.57 -13.34 -18.22
CA LEU A 23 15.69 -13.50 -17.30
C LEU A 23 15.19 -13.68 -15.85
N ALA A 24 14.22 -12.89 -15.42
CA ALA A 24 13.59 -13.03 -14.10
C ALA A 24 12.97 -14.43 -13.90
N LYS A 25 12.25 -14.95 -14.91
CA LYS A 25 11.67 -16.30 -14.86
C LYS A 25 12.73 -17.39 -14.78
N SER A 26 13.94 -17.15 -15.33
CA SER A 26 15.05 -18.11 -15.28
C SER A 26 15.77 -18.15 -13.92
N CYS A 27 15.50 -17.21 -13.03
CA CYS A 27 16.08 -17.15 -11.70
C CYS A 27 15.36 -18.10 -10.74
N SER A 28 16.12 -18.75 -9.87
CA SER A 28 15.59 -19.69 -8.88
C SER A 28 15.15 -19.01 -7.58
N ARG A 29 15.72 -17.84 -7.28
CA ARG A 29 15.40 -17.04 -6.07
C ARG A 29 15.08 -15.61 -6.45
N HIS A 30 14.14 -15.00 -5.70
CA HIS A 30 13.68 -13.64 -5.92
C HIS A 30 13.74 -12.85 -4.62
N LEU A 31 14.41 -11.70 -4.65
CA LEU A 31 14.62 -10.90 -3.44
C LEU A 31 13.33 -10.24 -2.93
N LEU A 32 12.43 -9.85 -3.82
CA LEU A 32 11.32 -8.98 -3.45
C LEU A 32 10.05 -9.74 -3.06
N GLY A 33 9.49 -9.39 -1.92
CA GLY A 33 8.15 -9.79 -1.49
C GLY A 33 7.96 -11.31 -1.45
N ASP A 34 7.01 -11.80 -2.23
CA ASP A 34 6.66 -13.22 -2.29
C ASP A 34 7.28 -13.95 -3.50
N GLY A 35 8.10 -13.24 -4.27
CA GLY A 35 8.59 -13.75 -5.55
C GLY A 35 7.45 -13.96 -6.58
N PRO A 36 7.76 -14.57 -7.73
CA PRO A 36 6.77 -14.84 -8.76
C PRO A 36 5.81 -15.95 -8.35
N ARG A 37 4.52 -15.74 -8.60
CA ARG A 37 3.49 -16.74 -8.36
C ARG A 37 2.78 -17.08 -9.67
N SER A 38 2.70 -18.39 -9.98
CA SER A 38 1.91 -18.86 -11.12
C SER A 38 0.41 -18.70 -10.86
N ALA A 39 -0.39 -18.67 -11.91
CA ALA A 39 -1.85 -18.67 -11.78
C ALA A 39 -2.34 -19.87 -10.94
N SER A 40 -1.74 -21.05 -11.10
CA SER A 40 -2.09 -22.22 -10.30
C SER A 40 -1.81 -22.04 -8.80
N LYS A 41 -0.68 -21.43 -8.42
CA LYS A 41 -0.39 -21.10 -7.02
C LYS A 41 -1.35 -20.07 -6.45
N LEU A 42 -1.78 -19.10 -7.26
CA LEU A 42 -2.78 -18.12 -6.85
C LEU A 42 -4.17 -18.75 -6.70
N LEU A 43 -4.58 -19.59 -7.65
CA LEU A 43 -5.84 -20.33 -7.57
C LEU A 43 -5.87 -21.31 -6.40
N ALA A 44 -4.73 -21.89 -6.01
CA ALA A 44 -4.62 -22.77 -4.83
C ALA A 44 -4.89 -22.04 -3.49
N THR A 45 -5.02 -20.71 -3.49
CA THR A 45 -5.51 -19.96 -2.31
C THR A 45 -7.04 -20.01 -2.16
N ILE A 46 -7.75 -20.66 -3.08
CA ILE A 46 -9.20 -20.80 -3.04
C ILE A 46 -9.53 -22.22 -2.57
N PRO A 47 -10.15 -22.42 -1.39
CA PRO A 47 -10.61 -23.72 -0.93
C PRO A 47 -11.67 -24.34 -1.85
N GLU A 48 -11.65 -25.66 -2.01
CA GLU A 48 -12.59 -26.39 -2.88
C GLU A 48 -14.05 -26.27 -2.44
N ASP A 49 -14.29 -26.17 -1.13
CA ASP A 49 -15.60 -26.06 -0.50
C ASP A 49 -16.09 -24.63 -0.31
N THR A 50 -15.50 -23.66 -1.03
CA THR A 50 -15.85 -22.24 -0.92
C THR A 50 -17.32 -21.98 -1.23
N ALA A 51 -18.05 -21.38 -0.30
CA ALA A 51 -19.41 -20.93 -0.50
C ALA A 51 -19.47 -19.72 -1.43
N VAL A 52 -20.25 -19.82 -2.50
CA VAL A 52 -20.36 -18.74 -3.50
C VAL A 52 -21.29 -17.63 -3.04
N ASP A 53 -21.01 -16.42 -3.53
CA ASP A 53 -21.90 -15.25 -3.41
C ASP A 53 -22.67 -15.01 -4.73
N TYR A 54 -23.72 -14.20 -4.63
CA TYR A 54 -24.36 -13.62 -5.80
C TYR A 54 -24.46 -12.11 -5.62
N TYR A 55 -23.81 -11.36 -6.52
CA TYR A 55 -23.75 -9.89 -6.48
C TYR A 55 -23.20 -9.32 -5.15
N GLY A 56 -22.26 -10.04 -4.53
CA GLY A 56 -21.66 -9.67 -3.27
C GLY A 56 -22.55 -9.91 -2.04
N ILE A 57 -23.53 -10.83 -2.15
CA ILE A 57 -24.42 -11.20 -1.04
C ILE A 57 -24.23 -12.67 -0.72
N GLY A 58 -23.98 -12.95 0.57
CA GLY A 58 -23.80 -14.31 1.10
C GLY A 58 -22.43 -14.92 0.82
N GLY A 59 -22.30 -16.20 1.12
CA GLY A 59 -21.08 -16.98 0.91
C GLY A 59 -19.85 -16.40 1.60
N VAL A 60 -18.69 -16.69 1.04
CA VAL A 60 -17.39 -16.27 1.58
C VAL A 60 -17.19 -14.74 1.55
N VAL A 61 -17.95 -14.00 0.74
CA VAL A 61 -17.88 -12.53 0.74
C VAL A 61 -18.39 -11.99 2.07
N GLU A 62 -19.58 -12.45 2.51
CA GLU A 62 -20.15 -12.03 3.79
C GLU A 62 -19.30 -12.49 4.97
N GLU A 63 -18.69 -13.67 4.88
CA GLU A 63 -17.76 -14.18 5.89
C GLU A 63 -16.54 -13.26 6.03
N LEU A 64 -15.90 -12.89 4.91
CA LEU A 64 -14.76 -11.97 4.89
C LEU A 64 -15.14 -10.58 5.43
N GLU A 65 -16.30 -10.04 5.05
CA GLU A 65 -16.78 -8.74 5.52
C GLU A 65 -16.97 -8.74 7.05
N LYS A 66 -17.59 -9.80 7.61
CA LYS A 66 -17.77 -9.96 9.06
C LYS A 66 -16.43 -10.06 9.79
N GLU A 67 -15.50 -10.84 9.24
CA GLU A 67 -14.19 -11.00 9.86
C GLU A 67 -13.38 -9.71 9.85
N VAL A 68 -13.38 -8.97 8.73
CA VAL A 68 -12.68 -7.68 8.64
C VAL A 68 -13.31 -6.65 9.58
N ALA A 69 -14.63 -6.58 9.67
CA ALA A 69 -15.31 -5.71 10.61
C ALA A 69 -14.90 -6.01 12.05
N ALA A 70 -14.92 -7.29 12.45
CA ALA A 70 -14.49 -7.72 13.77
C ALA A 70 -13.01 -7.43 14.05
N LEU A 71 -12.13 -7.73 13.08
CA LEU A 71 -10.68 -7.49 13.18
C LEU A 71 -10.33 -6.03 13.40
N LEU A 72 -11.09 -5.12 12.79
CA LEU A 72 -10.90 -3.68 12.88
C LEU A 72 -11.79 -2.99 13.93
N GLY A 73 -12.65 -3.75 14.62
CA GLY A 73 -13.57 -3.22 15.63
C GLY A 73 -14.59 -2.23 15.05
N LYS A 74 -15.05 -2.49 13.82
CA LYS A 74 -16.06 -1.68 13.13
C LYS A 74 -17.40 -2.41 13.10
N GLU A 75 -18.48 -1.65 12.93
CA GLU A 75 -19.84 -2.20 12.89
C GLU A 75 -20.08 -3.05 11.65
N SER A 76 -19.52 -2.64 10.50
CA SER A 76 -19.71 -3.28 9.22
C SER A 76 -18.48 -3.12 8.33
N ALA A 77 -18.37 -3.99 7.31
CA ALA A 77 -17.40 -3.85 6.25
C ALA A 77 -18.05 -4.23 4.90
N LEU A 78 -17.50 -3.69 3.81
CA LEU A 78 -17.91 -3.96 2.45
C LEU A 78 -16.73 -4.42 1.62
N PHE A 79 -16.85 -5.57 0.96
CA PHE A 79 -15.88 -6.02 -0.02
C PHE A 79 -16.03 -5.26 -1.34
N VAL A 80 -14.92 -4.73 -1.85
CA VAL A 80 -14.84 -3.95 -3.09
C VAL A 80 -13.75 -4.54 -3.99
N PRO A 81 -14.02 -4.77 -5.29
CA PRO A 81 -13.05 -5.44 -6.17
C PRO A 81 -11.80 -4.62 -6.46
N SER A 82 -11.82 -3.30 -6.27
CA SER A 82 -10.70 -2.40 -6.55
C SER A 82 -10.51 -1.37 -5.43
N GLY A 83 -9.23 -1.16 -5.03
CA GLY A 83 -8.86 -0.13 -4.05
C GLY A 83 -9.18 1.28 -4.53
N THR A 84 -8.89 1.60 -5.78
CA THR A 84 -9.22 2.90 -6.39
C THR A 84 -10.72 3.20 -6.29
N MET A 85 -11.58 2.21 -6.57
CA MET A 85 -13.03 2.35 -6.39
C MET A 85 -13.39 2.60 -4.92
N ALA A 86 -12.81 1.82 -4.01
CA ALA A 86 -13.11 1.89 -2.58
C ALA A 86 -12.76 3.27 -2.00
N GLN A 87 -11.56 3.77 -2.28
CA GLN A 87 -11.04 5.03 -1.74
C GLN A 87 -11.90 6.22 -2.15
N GLN A 88 -12.06 6.43 -3.46
CA GLN A 88 -12.81 7.58 -3.96
C GLN A 88 -14.30 7.52 -3.61
N ALA A 89 -14.91 6.32 -3.62
CA ALA A 89 -16.31 6.16 -3.23
C ALA A 89 -16.55 6.45 -1.75
N THR A 90 -15.63 6.04 -0.86
CA THR A 90 -15.70 6.34 0.57
C THR A 90 -15.57 7.84 0.83
N LEU A 91 -14.61 8.50 0.18
CA LEU A 91 -14.45 9.96 0.28
C LEU A 91 -15.67 10.70 -0.27
N ARG A 92 -16.30 10.16 -1.31
CA ARG A 92 -17.57 10.71 -1.83
C ARG A 92 -18.70 10.59 -0.81
N VAL A 93 -18.86 9.46 -0.13
CA VAL A 93 -19.86 9.30 0.95
C VAL A 93 -19.63 10.34 2.04
N HIS A 94 -18.38 10.50 2.49
CA HIS A 94 -18.04 11.51 3.50
C HIS A 94 -18.34 12.94 3.03
N ALA A 95 -18.09 13.24 1.76
CA ALA A 95 -18.37 14.53 1.15
C ALA A 95 -19.88 14.82 1.07
N ASP A 96 -20.68 13.84 0.63
CA ASP A 96 -22.14 13.97 0.56
C ASP A 96 -22.77 14.18 1.93
N ARG A 97 -22.34 13.42 2.94
CA ARG A 97 -22.81 13.54 4.33
C ARG A 97 -22.52 14.90 4.96
N ARG A 98 -21.40 15.54 4.58
CA ARG A 98 -20.97 16.84 5.11
C ARG A 98 -21.30 18.01 4.20
N GLN A 99 -21.91 17.74 3.05
CA GLN A 99 -22.24 18.74 2.02
C GLN A 99 -21.03 19.61 1.64
N THR A 100 -19.85 19.01 1.64
CA THR A 100 -18.57 19.66 1.33
C THR A 100 -17.81 18.79 0.33
N ARG A 101 -17.33 19.36 -0.76
CA ARG A 101 -16.60 18.62 -1.82
C ARG A 101 -15.09 18.62 -1.65
N THR A 102 -14.57 19.31 -0.65
CA THR A 102 -13.14 19.42 -0.41
C THR A 102 -12.66 18.30 0.50
N ILE A 103 -11.56 17.66 0.13
CA ILE A 103 -10.88 16.59 0.89
C ILE A 103 -9.43 16.95 1.09
N ALA A 104 -8.86 16.62 2.24
CA ALA A 104 -7.46 16.86 2.55
C ALA A 104 -6.67 15.54 2.56
N PHE A 105 -5.46 15.57 2.05
CA PHE A 105 -4.54 14.45 2.06
C PHE A 105 -3.11 14.88 1.77
N HIS A 106 -2.15 14.00 2.04
CA HIS A 106 -0.74 14.25 1.70
C HIS A 106 -0.50 14.16 0.18
N PRO A 107 0.28 15.09 -0.45
CA PRO A 107 0.47 15.11 -1.90
C PRO A 107 1.18 13.89 -2.50
N ALA A 108 1.84 13.07 -1.68
CA ALA A 108 2.42 11.79 -2.09
C ALA A 108 1.53 10.57 -1.72
N CYS A 109 0.25 10.76 -1.35
CA CYS A 109 -0.64 9.63 -1.11
C CYS A 109 -0.99 8.91 -2.42
N HIS A 110 -1.41 7.64 -2.29
CA HIS A 110 -1.75 6.80 -3.43
C HIS A 110 -2.87 7.39 -4.28
N LEU A 111 -3.88 7.99 -3.64
CA LEU A 111 -5.03 8.63 -4.28
C LEU A 111 -4.62 9.69 -5.32
N GLU A 112 -3.61 10.53 -4.99
CA GLU A 112 -3.13 11.58 -5.88
C GLU A 112 -2.12 11.04 -6.90
N SER A 113 -1.22 10.12 -6.46
CA SER A 113 -0.06 9.73 -7.27
C SER A 113 -0.35 8.59 -8.25
N HIS A 114 -1.34 7.74 -7.98
CA HIS A 114 -1.51 6.46 -8.67
C HIS A 114 -2.95 6.14 -9.13
N GLU A 115 -3.91 7.06 -8.93
CA GLU A 115 -5.32 6.83 -9.26
C GLU A 115 -5.87 7.79 -10.31
N GLU A 116 -4.99 8.45 -11.09
CA GLU A 116 -5.35 9.33 -12.21
C GLU A 116 -6.35 10.44 -11.80
N ARG A 117 -6.32 10.87 -10.53
CA ARG A 117 -7.24 11.86 -9.96
C ARG A 117 -8.71 11.46 -10.13
N ALA A 118 -9.01 10.18 -9.98
CA ALA A 118 -10.36 9.67 -10.13
C ALA A 118 -11.35 10.32 -9.16
N TYR A 119 -10.91 10.72 -7.96
CA TYR A 119 -11.70 11.47 -7.00
C TYR A 119 -12.25 12.79 -7.58
N GLU A 120 -11.45 13.50 -8.40
CA GLU A 120 -11.87 14.73 -9.07
C GLU A 120 -12.73 14.41 -10.30
N ARG A 121 -12.26 13.48 -11.14
CA ARG A 121 -12.86 13.21 -12.45
C ARG A 121 -14.23 12.54 -12.38
N LEU A 122 -14.43 11.67 -11.38
CA LEU A 122 -15.67 10.88 -11.24
C LEU A 122 -16.59 11.40 -10.14
N HIS A 123 -16.04 12.12 -9.16
CA HIS A 123 -16.79 12.51 -7.97
C HIS A 123 -16.87 14.01 -7.71
N ASP A 124 -16.26 14.86 -8.56
CA ASP A 124 -16.17 16.31 -8.37
C ASP A 124 -15.63 16.69 -6.97
N LEU A 125 -14.67 15.92 -6.45
CA LEU A 125 -14.00 16.23 -5.20
C LEU A 125 -12.79 17.14 -5.46
N PHE A 126 -12.61 18.13 -4.60
CA PHE A 126 -11.49 19.07 -4.67
C PHE A 126 -10.44 18.70 -3.62
N ALA A 127 -9.19 18.60 -4.05
CA ALA A 127 -8.09 18.26 -3.17
C ALA A 127 -7.48 19.49 -2.49
N VAL A 128 -7.19 19.36 -1.20
CA VAL A 128 -6.26 20.21 -0.46
C VAL A 128 -5.05 19.34 -0.12
N PRO A 129 -3.96 19.40 -0.93
CA PRO A 129 -2.71 18.72 -0.59
C PRO A 129 -2.08 19.38 0.62
N VAL A 130 -1.72 18.59 1.63
CA VAL A 130 -1.20 19.08 2.91
C VAL A 130 0.24 18.65 3.11
N GLY A 131 1.12 19.61 3.36
CA GLY A 131 2.54 19.38 3.64
C GLY A 131 3.40 19.19 2.39
N PRO A 132 4.74 19.13 2.58
CA PRO A 132 5.68 18.92 1.48
C PRO A 132 5.63 17.46 0.97
N ARG A 133 5.71 17.27 -0.34
CA ARG A 133 5.63 15.93 -0.96
C ARG A 133 6.68 14.93 -0.45
N GLY A 134 7.85 15.40 -0.04
CA GLY A 134 8.97 14.55 0.37
C GLY A 134 9.08 14.28 1.87
N GLU A 135 8.15 14.81 2.68
CA GLU A 135 8.16 14.70 4.13
C GLU A 135 6.84 14.10 4.63
N PRO A 136 6.83 13.37 5.76
CA PRO A 136 5.59 12.85 6.32
C PRO A 136 4.60 13.95 6.67
N LEU A 137 3.29 13.66 6.54
CA LEU A 137 2.24 14.55 7.02
C LEU A 137 2.40 14.83 8.52
N SER A 138 2.30 16.10 8.90
CA SER A 138 2.35 16.51 10.31
C SER A 138 1.12 17.33 10.73
N ALA A 139 0.82 17.34 12.03
CA ALA A 139 -0.21 18.18 12.61
C ALA A 139 0.09 19.67 12.38
N ALA A 140 1.36 20.05 12.31
CA ALA A 140 1.76 21.43 11.96
C ALA A 140 1.35 21.78 10.53
N ASN A 141 1.55 20.88 9.56
CA ASN A 141 1.08 21.09 8.19
C ASN A 141 -0.45 21.22 8.12
N LEU A 142 -1.17 20.40 8.90
CA LEU A 142 -2.63 20.48 8.97
C LEU A 142 -3.12 21.80 9.56
N ALA A 143 -2.38 22.40 10.50
CA ALA A 143 -2.74 23.68 11.09
C ALA A 143 -2.78 24.84 10.08
N GLU A 144 -2.05 24.72 8.96
CA GLU A 144 -2.03 25.71 7.89
C GLU A 144 -3.23 25.58 6.92
N VAL A 145 -4.08 24.54 7.08
CA VAL A 145 -5.27 24.35 6.24
C VAL A 145 -6.41 25.21 6.79
N HIS A 146 -6.91 26.12 5.97
CA HIS A 146 -8.00 27.04 6.34
C HIS A 146 -9.34 26.62 5.73
N GLU A 147 -9.33 25.78 4.71
CA GLU A 147 -10.52 25.31 4.03
C GLU A 147 -11.35 24.37 4.92
N ALA A 148 -12.67 24.45 4.77
CA ALA A 148 -13.54 23.41 5.31
C ALA A 148 -13.39 22.12 4.49
N VAL A 149 -13.04 21.02 5.12
CA VAL A 149 -12.84 19.73 4.47
C VAL A 149 -13.87 18.70 4.95
N ALA A 150 -14.36 17.89 4.03
CA ALA A 150 -15.27 16.80 4.33
C ALA A 150 -14.56 15.61 5.01
N ALA A 151 -13.33 15.36 4.58
CA ALA A 151 -12.54 14.25 5.09
C ALA A 151 -11.04 14.55 5.02
N LEU A 152 -10.29 14.02 5.99
CA LEU A 152 -8.85 13.85 5.96
C LEU A 152 -8.54 12.40 5.65
N LEU A 153 -7.77 12.14 4.57
CA LEU A 153 -7.22 10.83 4.28
C LEU A 153 -5.79 10.74 4.83
N ILE A 154 -5.54 9.71 5.62
CA ILE A 154 -4.21 9.37 6.14
C ILE A 154 -3.83 7.98 5.59
N GLU A 155 -2.64 7.86 4.96
CA GLU A 155 -2.11 6.60 4.44
C GLU A 155 -1.13 5.97 5.45
N LEU A 156 -1.39 4.72 5.87
CA LEU A 156 -0.55 3.98 6.82
C LEU A 156 -0.24 2.55 6.31
N PRO A 157 1.05 2.23 6.11
CA PRO A 157 2.22 3.12 5.99
C PRO A 157 2.22 3.87 4.67
N GLN A 158 2.86 5.04 4.63
CA GLN A 158 2.92 5.86 3.42
C GLN A 158 3.95 5.31 2.44
N ARG A 159 3.46 4.72 1.34
CA ARG A 159 4.28 3.98 0.38
C ARG A 159 5.31 4.85 -0.31
N ASP A 160 4.91 5.99 -0.87
CA ASP A 160 5.81 6.84 -1.68
C ASP A 160 6.91 7.50 -0.83
N LEU A 161 6.81 7.40 0.50
CA LEU A 161 7.85 7.79 1.47
C LEU A 161 8.57 6.58 2.10
N GLY A 162 8.59 5.43 1.41
CA GLY A 162 9.30 4.24 1.86
C GLY A 162 8.62 3.46 2.98
N GLY A 163 7.33 3.63 3.16
CA GLY A 163 6.60 2.93 4.22
C GLY A 163 6.71 3.61 5.59
N THR A 164 6.86 4.93 5.58
CA THR A 164 6.92 5.77 6.78
C THR A 164 5.60 5.75 7.55
N LEU A 165 5.72 5.77 8.87
CA LEU A 165 4.60 5.81 9.82
C LEU A 165 4.78 7.00 10.80
N PRO A 166 3.73 7.78 11.07
CA PRO A 166 3.78 8.79 12.14
C PRO A 166 3.92 8.13 13.52
N SER A 167 4.48 8.83 14.48
CA SER A 167 4.40 8.40 15.86
C SER A 167 2.93 8.35 16.33
N TRP A 168 2.64 7.59 17.38
CA TRP A 168 1.27 7.53 17.90
C TRP A 168 0.73 8.92 18.29
N LYS A 169 1.56 9.75 18.92
CA LYS A 169 1.20 11.11 19.30
C LYS A 169 0.85 11.96 18.08
N GLU A 170 1.65 11.84 17.04
CA GLU A 170 1.46 12.57 15.79
C GLU A 170 0.18 12.11 15.07
N LEU A 171 -0.05 10.79 15.00
CA LEU A 171 -1.26 10.24 14.41
C LEU A 171 -2.52 10.73 15.12
N VAL A 172 -2.51 10.72 16.46
CA VAL A 172 -3.64 11.23 17.26
C VAL A 172 -3.88 12.73 17.00
N ALA A 173 -2.80 13.54 16.96
CA ALA A 173 -2.92 14.97 16.68
C ALA A 173 -3.51 15.26 15.28
N GLN A 174 -3.15 14.47 14.28
CA GLN A 174 -3.74 14.57 12.92
C GLN A 174 -5.24 14.25 12.94
N VAL A 175 -5.62 13.19 13.65
CA VAL A 175 -7.03 12.79 13.80
C VAL A 175 -7.84 13.86 14.56
N ASP A 176 -7.30 14.36 15.66
CA ASP A 176 -7.96 15.39 16.47
C ASP A 176 -8.18 16.68 15.67
N TRP A 177 -7.19 17.08 14.86
CA TRP A 177 -7.34 18.22 13.95
C TRP A 177 -8.57 18.07 13.03
N ALA A 178 -8.78 16.89 12.47
CA ALA A 178 -9.93 16.65 11.60
C ALA A 178 -11.26 16.65 12.37
N ARG A 179 -11.28 16.00 13.52
CA ARG A 179 -12.47 15.93 14.41
C ARG A 179 -12.91 17.29 14.90
N ASP A 180 -11.98 18.14 15.31
CA ASP A 180 -12.25 19.51 15.76
C ASP A 180 -12.92 20.36 14.67
N ARG A 181 -12.76 19.99 13.41
CA ARG A 181 -13.35 20.62 12.22
C ARG A 181 -14.60 19.92 11.69
N GLY A 182 -15.06 18.85 12.35
CA GLY A 182 -16.19 18.04 11.90
C GLY A 182 -15.90 17.25 10.62
N ALA A 183 -14.63 17.14 10.22
CA ALA A 183 -14.20 16.33 9.09
C ALA A 183 -14.14 14.84 9.46
N ALA A 184 -14.48 13.95 8.51
CA ALA A 184 -14.24 12.53 8.68
C ALA A 184 -12.74 12.21 8.60
N VAL A 185 -12.35 11.14 9.26
CA VAL A 185 -10.99 10.61 9.10
C VAL A 185 -11.06 9.25 8.40
N HIS A 186 -10.49 9.19 7.20
CA HIS A 186 -10.41 7.97 6.39
C HIS A 186 -9.00 7.41 6.37
N LEU A 187 -8.84 6.14 6.74
CA LEU A 187 -7.56 5.45 6.67
C LEU A 187 -7.39 4.76 5.32
N ASP A 188 -6.42 5.19 4.53
CA ASP A 188 -5.83 4.33 3.52
C ASP A 188 -4.87 3.34 4.20
N GLY A 189 -5.43 2.21 4.56
CA GLY A 189 -4.72 1.10 5.19
C GLY A 189 -4.37 0.00 4.20
N ALA A 190 -4.02 0.34 2.94
CA ALA A 190 -3.65 -0.66 1.92
C ALA A 190 -2.62 -1.67 2.42
N ARG A 191 -1.79 -1.27 3.38
CA ARG A 191 -0.78 -2.09 4.06
C ARG A 191 -0.88 -1.99 5.59
N LEU A 192 -2.06 -1.79 6.14
CA LEU A 192 -2.28 -1.62 7.58
C LEU A 192 -1.75 -2.80 8.40
N PHE A 193 -1.91 -4.03 7.91
CA PHE A 193 -1.41 -5.23 8.59
C PHE A 193 0.13 -5.23 8.70
N GLU A 194 0.81 -4.61 7.75
CA GLU A 194 2.26 -4.40 7.74
C GLU A 194 2.70 -3.31 8.75
N ALA A 195 1.84 -2.32 9.04
CA ALA A 195 2.10 -1.27 10.02
C ALA A 195 1.93 -1.74 11.48
N GLY A 196 1.08 -2.74 11.71
CA GLY A 196 0.74 -3.23 13.05
C GLY A 196 1.96 -3.59 13.92
N PRO A 197 2.96 -4.33 13.43
CA PRO A 197 4.16 -4.69 14.21
C PRO A 197 4.95 -3.50 14.73
N PHE A 198 5.08 -2.43 13.95
CA PHE A 198 5.74 -1.20 14.39
C PHE A 198 4.98 -0.54 15.54
N TYR A 199 3.67 -0.30 15.39
CA TYR A 199 2.88 0.33 16.44
C TYR A 199 2.83 -0.51 17.72
N LYS A 200 2.76 -1.85 17.58
CA LYS A 200 2.82 -2.75 18.73
C LYS A 200 4.16 -2.65 19.46
N LYS A 201 5.28 -2.62 18.73
CA LYS A 201 6.63 -2.56 19.31
C LYS A 201 6.96 -1.18 19.88
N ALA A 202 6.75 -0.12 19.11
CA ALA A 202 7.16 1.23 19.46
C ALA A 202 6.19 1.95 20.40
N HIS A 203 4.89 1.66 20.28
CA HIS A 203 3.84 2.42 20.97
C HIS A 203 2.89 1.55 21.81
N ARG A 204 3.06 0.21 21.81
CA ARG A 204 2.16 -0.76 22.49
C ARG A 204 0.71 -0.66 22.00
N LYS A 205 0.51 -0.35 20.73
CA LYS A 205 -0.78 -0.18 20.10
C LYS A 205 -1.15 -1.36 19.20
N SER A 206 -2.38 -1.81 19.33
CA SER A 206 -2.97 -2.88 18.51
C SER A 206 -3.58 -2.33 17.22
N LEU A 207 -3.90 -3.21 16.26
CA LEU A 207 -4.65 -2.84 15.05
C LEU A 207 -6.03 -2.26 15.39
N LEU A 208 -6.71 -2.80 16.41
CA LEU A 208 -7.99 -2.29 16.90
C LEU A 208 -7.88 -0.83 17.37
N GLU A 209 -6.82 -0.51 18.15
CA GLU A 209 -6.61 0.85 18.62
C GLU A 209 -6.27 1.82 17.49
N ILE A 210 -5.50 1.36 16.48
CA ILE A 210 -5.24 2.15 15.28
C ILE A 210 -6.55 2.40 14.54
N ALA A 211 -7.30 1.35 14.21
CA ALA A 211 -8.56 1.44 13.48
C ALA A 211 -9.61 2.29 14.20
N ALA A 212 -9.63 2.29 15.53
CA ALA A 212 -10.55 3.09 16.34
C ALA A 212 -10.38 4.61 16.18
N LEU A 213 -9.23 5.07 15.69
CA LEU A 213 -9.00 6.49 15.41
C LEU A 213 -9.76 6.98 14.17
N PHE A 214 -10.19 6.11 13.26
CA PHE A 214 -10.73 6.45 11.96
C PHE A 214 -12.23 6.17 11.86
N ASP A 215 -12.96 7.00 11.11
CA ASP A 215 -14.39 6.76 10.82
C ASP A 215 -14.53 5.58 9.84
N THR A 216 -13.66 5.52 8.83
CA THR A 216 -13.59 4.44 7.86
C THR A 216 -12.16 3.98 7.66
N VAL A 217 -11.99 2.65 7.48
CA VAL A 217 -10.70 1.98 7.31
C VAL A 217 -10.74 1.14 6.05
N TYR A 218 -9.91 1.48 5.08
CA TYR A 218 -9.66 0.65 3.89
C TYR A 218 -8.49 -0.29 4.14
N VAL A 219 -8.63 -1.58 3.76
CA VAL A 219 -7.57 -2.58 3.77
C VAL A 219 -7.55 -3.37 2.47
N SER A 220 -6.35 -3.69 1.97
CA SER A 220 -6.14 -4.44 0.73
C SER A 220 -5.66 -5.86 1.00
N PHE A 221 -6.10 -6.83 0.16
CA PHE A 221 -5.70 -8.24 0.31
C PHE A 221 -4.60 -8.68 -0.65
N TYR A 222 -4.32 -7.92 -1.71
CA TYR A 222 -3.34 -8.28 -2.76
C TYR A 222 -1.97 -7.57 -2.61
N LYS A 223 -1.81 -6.75 -1.57
CA LYS A 223 -0.52 -6.11 -1.21
C LYS A 223 0.31 -7.10 -0.38
N GLY A 224 0.76 -6.76 0.83
CA GLY A 224 1.55 -7.63 1.67
C GLY A 224 0.89 -8.97 2.05
N LEU A 225 -0.43 -9.07 2.00
CA LEU A 225 -1.14 -10.34 2.15
C LEU A 225 -1.07 -11.24 0.92
N GLY A 226 -0.94 -10.68 -0.27
CA GLY A 226 -0.70 -11.42 -1.50
C GLY A 226 -1.87 -12.23 -2.04
N GLY A 227 -3.11 -11.84 -1.77
CA GLY A 227 -4.30 -12.42 -2.40
C GLY A 227 -4.45 -12.06 -3.87
N LEU A 228 -5.49 -12.58 -4.53
CA LEU A 228 -5.75 -12.37 -5.96
C LEU A 228 -6.08 -10.90 -6.28
N ALA A 229 -7.05 -10.34 -5.57
CA ALA A 229 -7.54 -8.97 -5.75
C ALA A 229 -8.47 -8.58 -4.60
N GLY A 230 -8.98 -7.35 -4.65
CA GLY A 230 -10.02 -6.88 -3.74
C GLY A 230 -9.49 -6.27 -2.45
N CYS A 231 -10.43 -5.62 -1.79
CA CYS A 231 -10.20 -4.86 -0.57
C CYS A 231 -11.49 -4.83 0.25
N CYS A 232 -11.40 -4.42 1.51
CA CYS A 232 -12.57 -4.04 2.29
C CYS A 232 -12.47 -2.59 2.76
N VAL A 233 -13.63 -1.95 2.88
CA VAL A 233 -13.78 -0.74 3.68
C VAL A 233 -14.65 -1.09 4.88
N ALA A 234 -14.16 -0.81 6.08
CA ALA A 234 -14.87 -1.01 7.35
C ALA A 234 -15.21 0.34 8.00
N GLY A 235 -16.38 0.43 8.64
CA GLY A 235 -16.86 1.66 9.26
C GLY A 235 -18.18 1.48 9.97
N GLY A 236 -18.90 2.59 10.24
CA GLY A 236 -20.28 2.56 10.71
C GLY A 236 -21.22 1.96 9.68
N ALA A 237 -22.23 1.21 10.10
CA ALA A 237 -23.13 0.48 9.22
C ALA A 237 -23.80 1.40 8.19
N ASP A 238 -24.23 2.58 8.62
CA ASP A 238 -24.85 3.61 7.78
C ASP A 238 -23.93 4.13 6.65
N VAL A 239 -22.64 4.30 6.94
CA VAL A 239 -21.64 4.69 5.93
C VAL A 239 -21.40 3.56 4.94
N ILE A 240 -21.34 2.33 5.42
CA ILE A 240 -21.12 1.14 4.59
C ILE A 240 -22.30 0.88 3.67
N ASP A 241 -23.53 1.11 4.12
CA ASP A 241 -24.74 1.02 3.30
C ASP A 241 -24.69 2.02 2.13
N GLU A 242 -24.35 3.29 2.39
CA GLU A 242 -24.19 4.29 1.35
C GLU A 242 -23.04 3.93 0.37
N LEU A 243 -21.93 3.38 0.90
CA LEU A 243 -20.80 2.92 0.08
C LEU A 243 -21.21 1.77 -0.85
N SER A 244 -22.11 0.87 -0.41
CA SER A 244 -22.61 -0.23 -1.23
C SER A 244 -23.36 0.27 -2.48
N ILE A 245 -24.06 1.40 -2.35
CA ILE A 245 -24.72 2.08 -3.49
C ILE A 245 -23.66 2.59 -4.47
N TRP A 246 -22.58 3.23 -3.96
CA TRP A 246 -21.50 3.70 -4.80
C TRP A 246 -20.72 2.56 -5.45
N ARG A 247 -20.49 1.43 -4.75
CA ARG A 247 -19.92 0.22 -5.36
C ARG A 247 -20.75 -0.22 -6.58
N THR A 248 -22.08 -0.20 -6.46
CA THR A 248 -22.98 -0.55 -7.55
C THR A 248 -22.87 0.44 -8.72
N ARG A 249 -22.87 1.75 -8.45
CA ARG A 249 -22.74 2.81 -9.47
C ARG A 249 -21.44 2.74 -10.26
N HIS A 250 -20.37 2.30 -9.62
CA HIS A 250 -19.06 2.06 -10.24
C HIS A 250 -18.98 0.73 -11.02
N GLY A 251 -20.03 -0.08 -11.02
CA GLY A 251 -19.99 -1.42 -11.64
C GLY A 251 -19.25 -2.46 -10.80
N GLY A 252 -18.94 -2.17 -9.54
CA GLY A 252 -18.23 -3.08 -8.64
C GLY A 252 -19.12 -4.17 -8.03
N ARG A 253 -20.43 -4.15 -8.26
CA ARG A 253 -21.35 -5.21 -7.89
C ARG A 253 -21.35 -6.30 -8.96
N ILE A 254 -20.23 -7.04 -9.02
CA ILE A 254 -20.01 -8.13 -9.97
C ILE A 254 -20.87 -9.34 -9.59
N PHE A 255 -21.32 -10.13 -10.58
CA PHE A 255 -22.18 -11.29 -10.37
C PHE A 255 -21.64 -12.27 -9.34
N MET A 256 -20.33 -12.56 -9.38
CA MET A 256 -19.63 -13.41 -8.41
C MET A 256 -18.30 -12.79 -8.00
N LEU A 257 -18.13 -12.52 -6.72
CA LEU A 257 -16.90 -11.99 -6.10
C LEU A 257 -16.14 -13.02 -5.28
N TRP A 258 -16.75 -14.19 -5.05
CA TRP A 258 -16.21 -15.24 -4.19
C TRP A 258 -14.77 -15.66 -4.50
N PRO A 259 -14.26 -15.70 -5.77
CA PRO A 259 -12.88 -16.13 -5.99
C PRO A 259 -11.88 -15.18 -5.33
N TYR A 260 -12.17 -13.88 -5.37
CA TYR A 260 -11.33 -12.86 -4.74
C TYR A 260 -11.47 -12.88 -3.22
N ALA A 261 -12.69 -13.02 -2.71
CA ALA A 261 -12.96 -13.04 -1.28
C ALA A 261 -12.38 -14.30 -0.61
N ALA A 262 -12.52 -15.47 -1.23
CA ALA A 262 -11.94 -16.71 -0.72
C ALA A 262 -10.40 -16.64 -0.66
N SER A 263 -9.78 -16.16 -1.75
CA SER A 263 -8.33 -15.93 -1.74
C SER A 263 -7.93 -14.93 -0.66
N ALA A 264 -8.70 -13.84 -0.49
CA ALA A 264 -8.44 -12.82 0.52
C ALA A 264 -8.50 -13.38 1.95
N LEU A 265 -9.53 -14.16 2.26
CA LEU A 265 -9.71 -14.77 3.58
C LEU A 265 -8.59 -15.77 3.90
N THR A 266 -8.25 -16.63 2.93
CA THR A 266 -7.16 -17.59 3.09
C THR A 266 -5.82 -16.92 3.35
N VAL A 267 -5.47 -15.89 2.58
CA VAL A 267 -4.19 -15.21 2.79
C VAL A 267 -4.18 -14.32 4.03
N LEU A 268 -5.32 -13.78 4.44
CA LEU A 268 -5.46 -13.04 5.70
C LEU A 268 -5.05 -13.93 6.87
N HIS A 269 -5.63 -15.14 6.98
CA HIS A 269 -5.31 -16.10 8.02
C HIS A 269 -3.85 -16.59 7.97
N ALA A 270 -3.36 -16.88 6.77
CA ALA A 270 -2.03 -17.44 6.59
C ALA A 270 -0.89 -16.42 6.83
N ARG A 271 -1.11 -15.14 6.52
CA ARG A 271 -0.04 -14.15 6.46
C ARG A 271 -0.06 -13.11 7.56
N MET A 272 -1.22 -12.77 8.11
CA MET A 272 -1.28 -11.82 9.22
C MET A 272 -0.37 -12.22 10.40
N PRO A 273 -0.28 -13.50 10.81
CA PRO A 273 0.67 -13.94 11.84
C PRO A 273 2.15 -13.74 11.47
N LYS A 274 2.48 -13.70 10.18
CA LYS A 274 3.86 -13.54 9.69
C LYS A 274 4.35 -12.09 9.69
N MET A 275 3.47 -11.09 9.75
CA MET A 275 3.81 -9.67 9.61
C MET A 275 4.91 -9.22 10.58
N ALA A 276 4.89 -9.69 11.83
CA ALA A 276 5.94 -9.40 12.80
C ALA A 276 7.31 -9.99 12.39
N GLY A 277 7.31 -11.15 11.71
CA GLY A 277 8.51 -11.78 11.14
C GLY A 277 9.09 -10.95 10.00
N TYR A 278 8.24 -10.54 9.06
CA TYR A 278 8.65 -9.67 7.95
C TYR A 278 9.23 -8.34 8.44
N TYR A 279 8.58 -7.70 9.42
CA TYR A 279 9.10 -6.46 10.00
C TYR A 279 10.46 -6.65 10.68
N ARG A 280 10.66 -7.72 11.47
CA ARG A 280 11.98 -8.01 12.07
C ARG A 280 13.05 -8.20 11.01
N HIS A 281 12.72 -8.91 9.93
CA HIS A 281 13.66 -9.15 8.84
C HIS A 281 14.01 -7.84 8.10
N ALA A 282 13.01 -6.98 7.84
CA ALA A 282 13.24 -5.65 7.26
C ALA A 282 14.21 -4.82 8.09
N VAL A 283 14.05 -4.79 9.42
CA VAL A 283 14.97 -4.12 10.33
C VAL A 283 16.37 -4.72 10.26
N ALA A 284 16.48 -6.06 10.22
CA ALA A 284 17.78 -6.72 10.12
C ALA A 284 18.48 -6.44 8.78
N ILE A 285 17.73 -6.38 7.68
CA ILE A 285 18.26 -5.97 6.36
C ILE A 285 18.80 -4.53 6.43
N SER A 286 17.99 -3.59 6.91
CA SER A 286 18.39 -2.18 7.01
C SER A 286 19.70 -2.01 7.80
N GLN A 287 19.81 -2.71 8.92
CA GLN A 287 21.04 -2.69 9.74
C GLN A 287 22.23 -3.32 9.00
N ALA A 288 22.00 -4.41 8.28
CA ALA A 288 23.07 -5.11 7.57
C ALA A 288 23.66 -4.32 6.39
N VAL A 289 22.88 -3.41 5.78
CA VAL A 289 23.31 -2.65 4.60
C VAL A 289 23.70 -1.20 4.91
N SER A 290 23.62 -0.80 6.16
CA SER A 290 23.82 0.60 6.59
C SER A 290 25.26 1.11 6.43
N ASP A 291 26.25 0.23 6.36
CA ASP A 291 27.67 0.53 6.21
C ASP A 291 28.15 0.51 4.74
N ILE A 292 27.28 0.14 3.79
CA ILE A 292 27.65 0.08 2.37
C ILE A 292 27.71 1.48 1.78
N PRO A 293 28.87 1.94 1.28
CA PRO A 293 28.99 3.25 0.66
C PRO A 293 28.04 3.42 -0.55
N GLY A 294 27.31 4.52 -0.57
CA GLY A 294 26.38 4.82 -1.67
C GLY A 294 25.01 4.16 -1.55
N ILE A 295 24.70 3.54 -0.40
CA ILE A 295 23.37 3.04 -0.07
C ILE A 295 22.77 3.88 1.06
N GLU A 296 21.48 4.19 0.91
CA GLU A 296 20.65 4.84 1.93
C GLU A 296 19.31 4.11 2.01
N VAL A 297 18.89 3.78 3.22
CA VAL A 297 17.58 3.14 3.48
C VAL A 297 16.60 4.17 4.02
N LEU A 298 15.37 4.17 3.53
CA LEU A 298 14.31 5.09 3.91
C LEU A 298 13.01 4.33 4.26
N PRO A 299 12.37 4.68 5.39
CA PRO A 299 12.84 5.56 6.45
C PRO A 299 13.99 4.93 7.27
N ASP A 300 14.75 5.74 7.97
CA ASP A 300 15.71 5.28 8.96
C ASP A 300 15.32 5.83 10.35
N PRO A 301 14.99 4.95 11.32
CA PRO A 301 14.90 3.49 11.21
C PRO A 301 13.68 3.02 10.39
N VAL A 302 13.77 1.81 9.81
CA VAL A 302 12.68 1.16 9.09
C VAL A 302 11.46 0.94 10.00
N GLN A 303 10.25 1.25 9.48
CA GLN A 303 9.01 1.27 10.27
C GLN A 303 7.97 0.25 9.81
N SER A 304 8.17 -0.37 8.65
CA SER A 304 7.28 -1.40 8.11
C SER A 304 8.08 -2.48 7.38
N PRO A 305 7.48 -3.61 6.96
CA PRO A 305 8.14 -4.58 6.09
C PRO A 305 8.48 -4.05 4.69
N MET A 306 8.21 -2.80 4.41
CA MET A 306 8.56 -2.10 3.18
C MET A 306 9.54 -0.98 3.48
N MET A 307 10.51 -0.79 2.58
CA MET A 307 11.46 0.32 2.62
C MET A 307 11.85 0.75 1.22
N HIS A 308 12.31 1.98 1.08
CA HIS A 308 13.04 2.41 -0.10
C HIS A 308 14.54 2.29 0.13
N VAL A 309 15.25 1.85 -0.88
CA VAL A 309 16.72 1.79 -0.89
C VAL A 309 17.22 2.67 -2.02
N ARG A 310 18.03 3.65 -1.70
CA ARG A 310 18.72 4.50 -2.67
C ARG A 310 20.09 3.92 -2.97
N PHE A 311 20.44 3.86 -4.25
CA PHE A 311 21.72 3.44 -4.76
C PHE A 311 22.36 4.61 -5.51
N SER A 312 23.54 5.04 -5.09
CA SER A 312 24.33 6.10 -5.75
C SER A 312 25.02 5.58 -7.00
N VAL A 313 24.26 5.17 -8.00
CA VAL A 313 24.72 4.52 -9.23
C VAL A 313 23.92 5.02 -10.44
N GLY A 314 24.54 5.02 -11.64
CA GLY A 314 23.85 5.30 -12.89
C GLY A 314 22.83 4.22 -13.23
N LEU A 315 21.75 4.60 -13.96
CA LEU A 315 20.68 3.66 -14.30
C LEU A 315 21.17 2.46 -15.14
N ASP A 316 22.02 2.72 -16.12
CA ASP A 316 22.54 1.65 -17.01
C ASP A 316 23.49 0.71 -16.26
N ASP A 317 24.36 1.26 -15.40
CA ASP A 317 25.23 0.45 -14.54
C ASP A 317 24.40 -0.39 -13.55
N PHE A 318 23.37 0.22 -12.93
CA PHE A 318 22.47 -0.51 -12.04
C PHE A 318 21.81 -1.69 -12.76
N ARG A 319 21.25 -1.44 -13.95
CA ARG A 319 20.62 -2.49 -14.78
C ARG A 319 21.59 -3.60 -15.17
N SER A 320 22.80 -3.23 -15.60
CA SER A 320 23.86 -4.21 -15.94
C SER A 320 24.15 -5.12 -14.76
N ARG A 321 24.31 -4.55 -13.55
CA ARG A 321 24.58 -5.31 -12.33
C ARG A 321 23.42 -6.23 -11.92
N VAL A 322 22.17 -5.79 -12.08
CA VAL A 322 20.99 -6.65 -11.89
C VAL A 322 21.05 -7.86 -12.85
N VAL A 323 21.35 -7.63 -14.12
CA VAL A 323 21.47 -8.69 -15.14
C VAL A 323 22.63 -9.65 -14.82
N ASP A 324 23.77 -9.13 -14.39
CA ASP A 324 24.94 -9.93 -14.03
C ASP A 324 24.65 -10.86 -12.84
N ILE A 325 24.01 -10.33 -11.78
CA ILE A 325 23.57 -11.12 -10.63
C ILE A 325 22.56 -12.20 -11.07
N ALA A 326 21.59 -11.83 -11.90
CA ALA A 326 20.58 -12.77 -12.38
C ALA A 326 21.20 -13.92 -13.22
N ARG A 327 22.21 -13.62 -14.04
CA ARG A 327 22.90 -14.63 -14.87
C ARG A 327 23.84 -15.53 -14.09
N SER A 328 24.66 -14.95 -13.19
CA SER A 328 25.66 -15.68 -12.41
C SER A 328 25.04 -16.48 -11.25
N ASP A 329 24.17 -15.86 -10.46
CA ASP A 329 23.70 -16.42 -9.19
C ASP A 329 22.29 -16.99 -9.26
N LYS A 330 21.58 -16.76 -10.38
CA LYS A 330 20.16 -17.10 -10.55
C LYS A 330 19.28 -16.43 -9.48
N ILE A 331 19.65 -15.21 -9.09
CA ILE A 331 18.93 -14.38 -8.13
C ILE A 331 18.36 -13.16 -8.86
N TRP A 332 17.04 -12.99 -8.78
CA TRP A 332 16.39 -11.79 -9.26
C TRP A 332 16.26 -10.76 -8.13
N THR A 333 16.86 -9.57 -8.31
CA THR A 333 16.86 -8.50 -7.32
C THR A 333 15.77 -7.48 -7.61
N PHE A 334 16.03 -6.48 -8.44
CA PHE A 334 15.07 -5.43 -8.78
C PHE A 334 14.78 -5.43 -10.28
N SER A 335 13.49 -5.35 -10.68
CA SER A 335 13.12 -5.22 -12.09
C SER A 335 13.50 -3.86 -12.67
N ARG A 336 13.31 -2.82 -11.84
CA ARG A 336 13.61 -1.43 -12.18
C ARG A 336 13.64 -0.59 -10.89
N PRO A 337 14.27 0.59 -10.90
CA PRO A 337 14.10 1.55 -9.83
C PRO A 337 12.62 1.96 -9.70
N PHE A 338 12.17 2.23 -8.47
CA PHE A 338 10.88 2.83 -8.20
C PHE A 338 10.83 4.25 -8.77
N VAL A 339 11.90 5.02 -8.52
CA VAL A 339 12.12 6.36 -9.09
C VAL A 339 13.61 6.54 -9.40
N SER A 340 13.91 7.13 -10.56
CA SER A 340 15.23 7.68 -10.82
C SER A 340 15.25 9.11 -10.32
N GLU A 341 15.97 9.39 -9.22
CA GLU A 341 16.02 10.70 -8.56
C GLU A 341 17.11 11.61 -9.18
N GLY A 342 17.92 11.05 -10.07
CA GLY A 342 18.98 11.78 -10.76
C GLY A 342 19.84 10.85 -11.62
N PRO A 343 20.80 11.40 -12.38
CA PRO A 343 21.64 10.60 -13.29
C PRO A 343 22.40 9.47 -12.59
N ARG A 344 22.71 9.65 -11.31
CA ARG A 344 23.47 8.69 -10.48
C ARG A 344 22.79 8.35 -9.17
N LEU A 345 21.46 8.41 -9.12
CA LEU A 345 20.70 8.09 -7.92
C LEU A 345 19.44 7.32 -8.28
N GLN A 346 19.41 6.03 -7.94
CA GLN A 346 18.27 5.15 -8.18
C GLN A 346 17.63 4.78 -6.85
N ARG A 347 16.31 5.00 -6.73
CA ARG A 347 15.53 4.58 -5.57
C ARG A 347 14.71 3.35 -5.90
N CYS A 348 14.91 2.26 -5.18
CA CYS A 348 14.20 1.00 -5.34
C CYS A 348 13.26 0.77 -4.15
N GLU A 349 12.11 0.16 -4.40
CA GLU A 349 11.20 -0.30 -3.35
C GLU A 349 11.54 -1.76 -3.01
N LEU A 350 11.83 -2.03 -1.75
CA LEU A 350 12.04 -3.37 -1.20
C LEU A 350 10.90 -3.70 -0.25
N GLY A 351 10.04 -4.64 -0.63
CA GLY A 351 9.04 -5.25 0.24
C GLY A 351 9.53 -6.60 0.74
N VAL A 352 9.40 -6.84 2.04
CA VAL A 352 9.76 -8.10 2.68
C VAL A 352 8.55 -9.04 2.72
N GLY A 353 8.69 -10.21 2.13
CA GLY A 353 7.70 -11.29 2.12
C GLY A 353 8.37 -12.65 2.20
N ASP A 354 7.64 -13.71 1.87
CA ASP A 354 8.12 -15.09 2.02
C ASP A 354 9.40 -15.36 1.21
N ALA A 355 9.53 -14.83 -0.01
CA ALA A 355 10.73 -14.99 -0.82
C ALA A 355 11.93 -14.21 -0.24
N THR A 356 11.70 -13.02 0.31
CA THR A 356 12.77 -12.24 0.95
C THR A 356 13.34 -12.96 2.16
N LEU A 357 12.52 -13.71 2.91
CA LEU A 357 12.98 -14.49 4.07
C LEU A 357 13.95 -15.63 3.71
N GLU A 358 14.01 -16.02 2.43
CA GLU A 358 14.98 -17.02 1.96
C GLU A 358 16.42 -16.48 1.93
N PHE A 359 16.60 -15.18 2.08
CA PHE A 359 17.89 -14.50 2.11
C PHE A 359 18.27 -14.09 3.53
N SER A 360 19.46 -14.46 3.96
CA SER A 360 20.01 -13.88 5.19
C SER A 360 20.36 -12.40 4.97
N PRO A 361 20.35 -11.56 6.03
CA PRO A 361 20.81 -10.17 5.92
C PRO A 361 22.23 -10.04 5.36
N LYS A 362 23.13 -11.00 5.64
CA LYS A 362 24.48 -11.06 5.08
C LYS A 362 24.51 -11.29 3.57
N GLU A 363 23.64 -12.18 3.05
CA GLU A 363 23.52 -12.39 1.60
C GLU A 363 23.01 -11.12 0.92
N ILE A 364 22.01 -10.44 1.52
CA ILE A 364 21.49 -9.18 1.00
C ILE A 364 22.56 -8.09 1.01
N HIS A 365 23.39 -8.00 2.06
CA HIS A 365 24.54 -7.11 2.08
C HIS A 365 25.43 -7.33 0.85
N GLY A 366 25.88 -8.55 0.60
CA GLY A 366 26.73 -8.85 -0.57
C GLY A 366 26.07 -8.56 -1.93
N LEU A 367 24.74 -8.78 -2.06
CA LEU A 367 24.00 -8.38 -3.26
C LEU A 367 23.98 -6.86 -3.43
N PHE A 368 23.82 -6.12 -2.35
CA PHE A 368 23.73 -4.66 -2.39
C PHE A 368 25.10 -4.01 -2.63
N GLU A 369 26.18 -4.55 -2.09
CA GLU A 369 27.55 -4.13 -2.46
C GLU A 369 27.76 -4.23 -3.96
N ARG A 370 27.38 -5.35 -4.58
CA ARG A 370 27.47 -5.56 -6.03
C ARG A 370 26.59 -4.58 -6.80
N LEU A 371 25.36 -4.32 -6.33
CA LEU A 371 24.46 -3.34 -6.97
C LEU A 371 24.98 -1.90 -6.85
N ALA A 372 25.59 -1.54 -5.73
CA ALA A 372 26.24 -0.24 -5.52
C ALA A 372 27.57 -0.10 -6.28
N GLY A 373 28.25 -1.24 -6.58
CA GLY A 373 29.57 -1.27 -7.19
C GLY A 373 30.71 -0.96 -6.24
N SER A 374 30.51 -1.16 -4.95
CA SER A 374 31.50 -0.94 -3.90
C SER A 374 32.36 -2.18 -3.60
N GLY A 375 32.09 -3.32 -4.23
CA GLY A 375 32.77 -4.60 -4.01
C GLY A 375 33.70 -5.02 -5.15
N ALA A 376 34.27 -4.11 -5.95
CA ALA A 376 35.26 -4.38 -6.98
C ALA A 376 36.63 -3.85 -6.61
#